data_a9cbd3ed9599a67921ec6515f3e14b65
#
_entry.id   a9cbd3ed9599a67921ec6515f3e14b65
#
_cell.length_a   1.000
_cell.length_b   1.000
_cell.length_c   1.000
_cell.angle_alpha   90.00
_cell.angle_beta   90.00
_cell.angle_gamma   90.00
#
_symmetry.space_group_name_H-M   'P 1'
#
loop_
_entity.id
_entity.type
_entity.pdbx_description
1 polymer ?
#
loop_
_entity_poly.entity_id
_entity_poly.type
_entity_poly.pdbx_seq_one_letter_code
_entity_poly.pdbx_strand_id
1 'polypeptide(L)' 'MDYSKITSIEVDGIDTNDAPDFCDAYIVSGEYEGKTMTEEQIEELNEDGDFVYECVISELY' A
#
# COMPACT_ATOMS: atom_id res chain seq x y z
N MET A 1 -0.23 10.95 -9.30
CA MET A 1 -0.81 10.94 -7.93
C MET A 1 0.22 11.46 -6.95
N ASP A 2 -0.22 12.32 -6.05
CA ASP A 2 0.68 12.89 -5.03
C ASP A 2 0.59 12.02 -3.76
N TYR A 3 1.63 11.25 -3.49
CA TYR A 3 1.64 10.30 -2.37
C TYR A 3 1.54 10.98 -1.01
N SER A 4 1.91 12.25 -0.91
CA SER A 4 1.80 12.98 0.35
C SER A 4 0.36 13.23 0.79
N LYS A 5 -0.58 13.07 -0.13
CA LYS A 5 -2.02 13.26 0.14
C LYS A 5 -2.74 11.96 0.43
N ILE A 6 -2.02 10.85 0.43
CA ILE A 6 -2.60 9.53 0.71
C ILE A 6 -2.59 9.30 2.22
N THR A 7 -3.73 8.82 2.75
CA THR A 7 -3.89 8.51 4.17
C THR A 7 -4.65 7.20 4.33
N SER A 8 -4.65 6.66 5.55
CA SER A 8 -5.45 5.49 5.92
C SER A 8 -5.22 4.27 5.01
N ILE A 9 -3.98 4.07 4.58
CA ILE A 9 -3.64 2.92 3.73
C ILE A 9 -3.80 1.62 4.50
N GLU A 10 -4.49 0.66 3.88
CA GLU A 10 -4.57 -0.71 4.39
C GLU A 10 -3.87 -1.66 3.44
N VAL A 11 -3.04 -2.51 4.00
CA VAL A 11 -2.26 -3.50 3.25
C VAL A 11 -2.67 -4.89 3.71
N ASP A 12 -2.80 -5.83 2.78
CA ASP A 12 -3.11 -7.22 3.09
C ASP A 12 -2.06 -8.13 2.46
N GLY A 13 -2.10 -9.41 2.78
CA GLY A 13 -1.17 -10.39 2.25
C GLY A 13 0.24 -10.29 2.81
N ILE A 14 0.41 -9.63 3.96
CA ILE A 14 1.72 -9.55 4.60
C ILE A 14 2.05 -10.91 5.23
N ASP A 15 3.11 -11.53 4.75
CA ASP A 15 3.62 -12.78 5.28
C ASP A 15 5.03 -12.54 5.84
N THR A 16 5.19 -12.63 7.16
CA THR A 16 6.45 -12.38 7.81
C THR A 16 7.51 -13.42 7.45
N ASN A 17 7.09 -14.60 6.97
CA ASN A 17 8.01 -15.61 6.46
C ASN A 17 8.64 -15.23 5.12
N ASP A 18 8.04 -14.26 4.43
CA ASP A 18 8.52 -13.78 3.13
C ASP A 18 9.40 -12.53 3.28
N ALA A 19 9.80 -12.23 4.50
CA ALA A 19 10.68 -11.09 4.75
C ALA A 19 12.05 -11.35 4.10
N PRO A 20 12.72 -10.30 3.60
CA PRO A 20 12.30 -8.89 3.66
C PRO A 20 11.48 -8.42 2.45
N ASP A 21 11.25 -9.27 1.47
CA ASP A 21 10.67 -8.86 0.18
C ASP A 21 9.15 -8.66 0.24
N PHE A 22 8.43 -9.45 1.04
CA PHE A 22 6.97 -9.36 1.18
C PHE A 22 6.27 -9.33 -0.17
N CYS A 23 6.62 -10.26 -1.06
CA CYS A 23 6.16 -10.27 -2.45
C CYS A 23 4.64 -10.36 -2.61
N ASP A 24 3.96 -10.96 -1.63
CA ASP A 24 2.52 -11.16 -1.70
C ASP A 24 1.71 -10.00 -1.12
N ALA A 25 2.38 -9.03 -0.49
CA ALA A 25 1.67 -7.89 0.09
C ALA A 25 1.13 -6.96 -0.99
N TYR A 26 -0.06 -6.43 -0.75
CA TYR A 26 -0.70 -5.51 -1.67
C TYR A 26 -1.61 -4.55 -0.92
N ILE A 27 -1.88 -3.39 -1.54
CA ILE A 27 -2.76 -2.38 -0.97
C ILE A 27 -4.20 -2.75 -1.34
N VAL A 28 -5.08 -2.77 -0.34
CA VAL A 28 -6.50 -3.10 -0.53
C VAL A 28 -7.40 -1.88 -0.44
N SER A 29 -6.99 -0.87 0.33
CA SER A 29 -7.77 0.36 0.44
C SER A 29 -6.92 1.53 0.90
N GLY A 30 -7.48 2.72 0.82
CA GLY A 30 -6.83 3.93 1.27
C GLY A 30 -7.70 5.14 0.96
N GLU A 31 -7.23 6.31 1.39
CA GLU A 31 -7.89 7.58 1.10
C GLU A 31 -6.91 8.50 0.39
N TYR A 32 -7.42 9.25 -0.57
CA TYR A 32 -6.66 10.25 -1.30
C TYR A 32 -7.39 11.58 -1.23
N GLU A 33 -6.73 12.60 -0.70
CA GLU A 33 -7.31 13.92 -0.47
C GLU A 33 -8.61 13.85 0.35
N GLY A 34 -8.66 12.94 1.32
CA GLY A 34 -9.81 12.76 2.20
C GLY A 34 -10.96 11.97 1.60
N LYS A 35 -10.76 11.38 0.42
CA LYS A 35 -11.79 10.57 -0.25
C LYS A 35 -11.31 9.15 -0.44
N THR A 36 -12.23 8.19 -0.32
CA THR A 36 -11.92 6.80 -0.59
C THR A 36 -11.35 6.62 -2.00
N MET A 37 -10.22 5.93 -2.08
CA MET A 37 -9.57 5.70 -3.37
C MET A 37 -10.39 4.74 -4.22
N THR A 38 -10.36 4.98 -5.54
CA THR A 38 -10.97 4.08 -6.52
C THR A 38 -10.08 2.87 -6.74
N GLU A 39 -10.65 1.83 -7.36
CA GLU A 39 -9.87 0.64 -7.72
C GLU A 39 -8.71 1.00 -8.66
N GLU A 40 -8.93 1.92 -9.58
CA GLU A 40 -7.88 2.37 -10.50
C GLU A 40 -6.72 3.02 -9.75
N GLN A 41 -7.01 3.83 -8.75
CA GLN A 41 -5.98 4.46 -7.94
C GLN A 41 -5.22 3.43 -7.13
N ILE A 42 -5.93 2.45 -6.56
CA ILE A 42 -5.31 1.37 -5.79
C ILE A 42 -4.40 0.52 -6.67
N GLU A 43 -4.84 0.19 -7.88
CA GLU A 43 -4.03 -0.57 -8.82
C GLU A 43 -2.76 0.20 -9.20
N GLU A 44 -2.87 1.51 -9.40
CA GLU A 44 -1.73 2.35 -9.70
C GLU A 44 -0.68 2.30 -8.57
N LEU A 45 -1.14 2.34 -7.33
CA LEU A 45 -0.23 2.22 -6.18
C LEU A 45 0.42 0.85 -6.11
N ASN A 46 -0.34 -0.21 -6.41
CA ASN A 46 0.20 -1.56 -6.39
C ASN A 46 1.25 -1.81 -7.47
N GLU A 47 1.24 -1.03 -8.54
CA GLU A 47 2.27 -1.09 -9.57
C GLU A 47 3.60 -0.48 -9.09
N ASP A 48 3.55 0.38 -8.08
CA ASP A 48 4.74 0.96 -7.49
C ASP A 48 5.21 0.10 -6.33
N GLY A 49 6.07 -0.87 -6.61
CA GLY A 49 6.56 -1.82 -5.61
C GLY A 49 7.28 -1.15 -4.46
N ASP A 50 7.99 -0.06 -4.70
CA ASP A 50 8.70 0.67 -3.65
C ASP A 50 7.72 1.29 -2.66
N PHE A 51 6.63 1.85 -3.15
CA PHE A 51 5.60 2.42 -2.29
C PHE A 51 4.89 1.34 -1.46
N VAL A 52 4.55 0.22 -2.10
CA VAL A 52 3.93 -0.91 -1.40
C VAL A 52 4.85 -1.41 -0.28
N TYR A 53 6.14 -1.55 -0.57
CA TYR A 53 7.12 -2.00 0.40
C TYR A 53 7.19 -1.04 1.59
N GLU A 54 7.21 0.27 1.34
CA GLU A 54 7.21 1.27 2.41
C GLU A 54 5.96 1.16 3.29
N CYS A 55 4.80 0.92 2.68
CA CYS A 55 3.56 0.74 3.42
C CYS A 55 3.61 -0.49 4.31
N VAL A 56 4.16 -1.60 3.80
CA VAL A 56 4.33 -2.83 4.57
C VAL A 56 5.24 -2.59 5.77
N ILE A 57 6.36 -1.94 5.56
CA ILE A 57 7.30 -1.65 6.65
C ILE A 57 6.66 -0.76 7.71
N SER A 58 5.89 0.25 7.29
CA SER A 58 5.17 1.12 8.22
C SER A 58 4.14 0.36 9.05
N GLU A 59 3.52 -0.67 8.45
CA GLU A 59 2.53 -1.49 9.15
C GLU A 59 3.18 -2.39 10.19
N LEU A 60 4.38 -2.91 9.90
CA LEU A 60 5.09 -3.83 10.79
C LEU A 60 5.93 -3.12 11.85
N TYR A 61 6.39 -1.94 11.57
CA TYR A 61 7.28 -1.16 12.44
C TYR A 61 6.75 0.25 12.67
#